data_2f1199ec2ef3bb45036f2f413d798fb2
#
_entry.id   2f1199ec2ef3bb45036f2f413d798fb2
#
_cell.length_a   1.000
_cell.length_b   1.000
_cell.length_c   1.000
_cell.angle_alpha   90.00
_cell.angle_beta   90.00
_cell.angle_gamma   90.00
#
_symmetry.space_group_name_H-M   'P 1'
#
loop_
_entity.id
_entity.type
_entity.pdbx_description
1 polymer ?
#
loop_
_entity_poly.entity_id
_entity_poly.type
_entity_poly.pdbx_seq_one_letter_code
_entity_poly.pdbx_strand_id
1 'polypeptide(L)'
;LIMSSLFDKNEYKPRIIDKIVDEYLESCGAICIEGPKWCGKTWTSAFHSNSEFFVGDPNNNFSNRELAKLNPSMVLKGKSPRMIDEWQEVPELWDATRAEVDKSNKYGIIILTGSSTPKNKGIMHSGAGRIVNLRMNTMSLYESNDSSGIISLHDILNGKLEDQMLEDVSLERLA
;
A
#
# COMPACT_ATOMS: atom_id res chain seq x y z
N LEU A 1 -22.92 11.33 -6.77
CA LEU A 1 -22.08 11.90 -5.72
C LEU A 1 -20.67 11.33 -5.89
N ILE A 2 -19.74 12.19 -6.28
CA ILE A 2 -18.31 11.89 -6.28
C ILE A 2 -17.93 11.92 -4.79
N MET A 3 -17.72 10.77 -4.17
CA MET A 3 -17.06 10.74 -2.87
C MET A 3 -15.64 11.28 -3.14
N SER A 4 -15.35 12.45 -2.58
CA SER A 4 -13.99 12.93 -2.49
C SER A 4 -13.19 11.87 -1.72
N SER A 5 -12.01 11.48 -2.24
CA SER A 5 -11.07 10.64 -1.51
C SER A 5 -10.91 11.17 -0.09
N LEU A 6 -10.91 10.28 0.91
CA LEU A 6 -10.61 10.64 2.30
C LEU A 6 -9.19 11.21 2.45
N PHE A 7 -8.36 11.03 1.43
CA PHE A 7 -6.96 11.43 1.39
C PHE A 7 -6.76 12.53 0.34
N ASP A 8 -6.22 13.67 0.78
CA ASP A 8 -5.73 14.69 -0.15
C ASP A 8 -4.36 14.24 -0.70
N LYS A 9 -4.33 13.87 -1.99
CA LYS A 9 -3.09 13.43 -2.65
C LYS A 9 -1.98 14.49 -2.63
N ASN A 10 -2.31 15.77 -2.42
CA ASN A 10 -1.32 16.82 -2.29
C ASN A 10 -0.56 16.79 -0.95
N GLU A 11 -1.14 16.16 0.07
CA GLU A 11 -0.51 15.97 1.38
C GLU A 11 0.33 14.69 1.45
N TYR A 12 0.36 13.90 0.40
CA TYR A 12 1.12 12.66 0.36
C TYR A 12 2.62 12.94 0.39
N LYS A 13 3.30 12.28 1.31
CA LYS A 13 4.77 12.28 1.35
C LYS A 13 5.29 11.11 0.50
N PRO A 14 6.05 11.39 -0.59
CA PRO A 14 6.58 10.33 -1.45
C PRO A 14 7.38 9.29 -0.66
N ARG A 15 7.22 8.03 -1.06
CA ARG A 15 7.86 6.89 -0.42
C ARG A 15 8.83 6.20 -1.42
N ILE A 16 9.88 5.62 -0.89
CA ILE A 16 10.84 4.85 -1.73
C ILE A 16 10.14 3.71 -2.48
N ILE A 17 9.10 3.15 -1.89
CA ILE A 17 8.32 2.05 -2.48
C ILE A 17 7.47 2.49 -3.68
N ASP A 18 7.17 3.79 -3.86
CA ASP A 18 6.21 4.27 -4.88
C ASP A 18 6.59 3.80 -6.29
N LYS A 19 7.87 3.91 -6.64
CA LYS A 19 8.36 3.44 -7.93
C LYS A 19 8.09 1.96 -8.17
N ILE A 20 8.28 1.14 -7.14
CA ILE A 20 8.02 -0.30 -7.21
C ILE A 20 6.52 -0.58 -7.32
N VAL A 21 5.69 0.19 -6.62
CA VAL A 21 4.21 0.11 -6.72
C VAL A 21 3.77 0.39 -8.16
N ASP A 22 4.27 1.47 -8.78
CA ASP A 22 3.93 1.82 -10.16
C ASP A 22 4.35 0.71 -11.15
N GLU A 23 5.59 0.21 -11.05
CA GLU A 23 6.11 -0.87 -11.91
C GLU A 23 5.24 -2.14 -11.83
N TYR A 24 4.79 -2.50 -10.63
CA TYR A 24 3.94 -3.68 -10.46
C TYR A 24 2.48 -3.45 -10.86
N LEU A 25 1.96 -2.24 -10.72
CA LEU A 25 0.63 -1.90 -11.24
C LEU A 25 0.58 -1.95 -12.77
N GLU A 26 1.70 -1.71 -13.45
CA GLU A 26 1.80 -1.82 -14.90
C GLU A 26 1.99 -3.27 -15.40
N SER A 27 2.46 -4.17 -14.54
CA SER A 27 2.86 -5.54 -14.94
C SER A 27 2.06 -6.67 -14.29
N CYS A 28 1.36 -6.41 -13.18
CA CYS A 28 0.62 -7.41 -12.41
C CYS A 28 -0.85 -7.03 -12.28
N GLY A 29 -1.73 -8.04 -12.20
CA GLY A 29 -3.18 -7.81 -12.07
C GLY A 29 -3.56 -7.11 -10.76
N ALA A 30 -2.95 -7.51 -9.66
CA ALA A 30 -3.14 -6.90 -8.34
C ALA A 30 -1.85 -6.90 -7.52
N ILE A 31 -1.76 -5.98 -6.55
CA ILE A 31 -0.69 -5.94 -5.57
C ILE A 31 -1.27 -5.97 -4.16
N CYS A 32 -0.50 -6.49 -3.21
CA CYS A 32 -0.81 -6.45 -1.79
C CYS A 32 0.33 -5.75 -1.05
N ILE A 33 0.05 -4.58 -0.46
CA ILE A 33 1.02 -3.82 0.33
C ILE A 33 0.90 -4.25 1.78
N GLU A 34 1.92 -4.95 2.27
CA GLU A 34 2.01 -5.44 3.63
C GLU A 34 3.07 -4.66 4.42
N GLY A 35 2.90 -4.57 5.73
CA GLY A 35 3.88 -3.91 6.59
C GLY A 35 3.35 -3.65 8.00
N PRO A 36 4.19 -3.16 8.92
CA PRO A 36 3.81 -2.89 10.30
C PRO A 36 2.68 -1.85 10.37
N LYS A 37 1.97 -1.82 11.50
CA LYS A 37 1.00 -0.74 11.76
C LYS A 37 1.72 0.61 11.71
N TRP A 38 1.00 1.64 11.22
CA TRP A 38 1.45 3.03 11.14
C TRP A 38 2.58 3.30 10.14
N CYS A 39 3.01 2.33 9.31
CA CYS A 39 4.05 2.58 8.31
C CYS A 39 3.57 3.38 7.07
N GLY A 40 2.26 3.67 6.96
CA GLY A 40 1.70 4.48 5.86
C GLY A 40 1.06 3.70 4.71
N LYS A 41 0.82 2.38 4.85
CA LYS A 41 0.22 1.54 3.79
C LYS A 41 -1.03 2.14 3.16
N THR A 42 -1.98 2.55 4.00
CA THR A 42 -3.26 3.11 3.55
C THR A 42 -3.05 4.38 2.73
N TRP A 43 -2.16 5.29 3.18
CA TRP A 43 -1.81 6.49 2.44
C TRP A 43 -1.17 6.19 1.08
N THR A 44 -0.14 5.33 1.05
CA THR A 44 0.52 4.92 -0.20
C THR A 44 -0.47 4.27 -1.14
N SER A 45 -1.31 3.35 -0.66
CA SER A 45 -2.30 2.69 -1.50
C SER A 45 -3.37 3.64 -2.02
N ALA A 46 -3.85 4.60 -1.20
CA ALA A 46 -4.79 5.63 -1.62
C ALA A 46 -4.19 6.57 -2.67
N PHE A 47 -2.90 6.93 -2.51
CA PHE A 47 -2.18 7.77 -3.48
C PHE A 47 -2.17 7.14 -4.88
N HIS A 48 -1.89 5.84 -4.98
CA HIS A 48 -1.85 5.09 -6.24
C HIS A 48 -3.21 4.57 -6.71
N SER A 49 -4.29 4.80 -5.95
CA SER A 49 -5.63 4.32 -6.30
C SER A 49 -6.52 5.40 -6.93
N ASN A 50 -7.56 4.96 -7.64
CA ASN A 50 -8.62 5.78 -8.22
C ASN A 50 -9.98 5.57 -7.53
N SER A 51 -10.08 4.59 -6.65
CA SER A 51 -11.24 4.37 -5.77
C SER A 51 -10.83 3.53 -4.58
N GLU A 52 -11.55 3.65 -3.47
CA GLU A 52 -11.20 3.10 -2.18
C GLU A 52 -12.37 2.31 -1.58
N PHE A 53 -12.04 1.30 -0.78
CA PHE A 53 -12.98 0.57 0.06
C PHE A 53 -12.30 0.18 1.37
N PHE A 54 -12.86 0.62 2.49
CA PHE A 54 -12.33 0.40 3.83
C PHE A 54 -13.12 -0.72 4.50
N VAL A 55 -12.54 -1.92 4.59
CA VAL A 55 -13.20 -3.09 5.21
C VAL A 55 -13.43 -2.86 6.70
N GLY A 56 -12.46 -2.25 7.37
CA GLY A 56 -12.48 -1.99 8.82
C GLY A 56 -13.20 -0.71 9.23
N ASP A 57 -13.93 -0.03 8.34
CA ASP A 57 -14.64 1.20 8.67
C ASP A 57 -15.70 0.94 9.75
N PRO A 58 -15.65 1.61 10.92
CA PRO A 58 -16.61 1.43 12.00
C PRO A 58 -17.98 2.04 11.72
N ASN A 59 -18.11 2.88 10.68
CA ASN A 59 -19.38 3.51 10.33
C ASN A 59 -20.48 2.48 10.05
N ASN A 60 -21.70 2.81 10.40
CA ASN A 60 -22.86 1.93 10.24
C ASN A 60 -22.64 0.51 10.81
N ASN A 61 -22.02 0.43 11.99
CA ASN A 61 -21.76 -0.84 12.66
C ASN A 61 -20.98 -1.84 11.82
N PHE A 62 -19.86 -1.38 11.21
CA PHE A 62 -19.01 -2.18 10.32
C PHE A 62 -19.74 -2.76 9.10
N SER A 63 -20.69 -2.04 8.55
CA SER A 63 -21.47 -2.48 7.38
C SER A 63 -20.61 -2.86 6.18
N ASN A 64 -19.46 -2.22 6.00
CA ASN A 64 -18.51 -2.56 4.94
C ASN A 64 -17.95 -3.98 5.09
N ARG A 65 -17.65 -4.40 6.31
CA ARG A 65 -17.18 -5.77 6.60
C ARG A 65 -18.26 -6.80 6.28
N GLU A 66 -19.50 -6.54 6.68
CA GLU A 66 -20.63 -7.44 6.41
C GLU A 66 -20.94 -7.52 4.90
N LEU A 67 -20.88 -6.39 4.19
CA LEU A 67 -20.99 -6.37 2.74
C LEU A 67 -19.89 -7.19 2.07
N ALA A 68 -18.64 -7.03 2.52
CA ALA A 68 -17.50 -7.78 1.99
C ALA A 68 -17.63 -9.29 2.22
N LYS A 69 -18.15 -9.74 3.37
CA LYS A 69 -18.45 -11.15 3.64
C LYS A 69 -19.57 -11.69 2.76
N LEU A 70 -20.63 -10.90 2.59
CA LEU A 70 -21.80 -11.31 1.83
C LEU A 70 -21.49 -11.41 0.32
N ASN A 71 -20.76 -10.46 -0.21
CA ASN A 71 -20.42 -10.41 -1.63
C ASN A 71 -19.04 -9.77 -1.88
N PRO A 72 -17.95 -10.54 -1.70
CA PRO A 72 -16.59 -10.04 -1.91
C PRO A 72 -16.38 -9.43 -3.30
N SER A 73 -16.94 -10.02 -4.34
CA SER A 73 -16.80 -9.54 -5.72
C SER A 73 -17.48 -8.18 -5.96
N MET A 74 -18.48 -7.82 -5.17
CA MET A 74 -19.15 -6.53 -5.29
C MET A 74 -18.26 -5.38 -4.80
N VAL A 75 -17.52 -5.57 -3.71
CA VAL A 75 -16.65 -4.53 -3.16
C VAL A 75 -15.41 -4.29 -4.00
N LEU A 76 -15.02 -5.24 -4.85
CA LEU A 76 -13.92 -5.07 -5.81
C LEU A 76 -14.29 -4.17 -6.99
N LYS A 77 -15.59 -3.88 -7.21
CA LYS A 77 -16.03 -3.03 -8.31
C LYS A 77 -15.79 -1.57 -8.00
N GLY A 78 -15.12 -0.89 -8.91
CA GLY A 78 -14.80 0.54 -8.82
C GLY A 78 -13.85 0.99 -9.91
N LYS A 79 -13.39 2.24 -9.84
CA LYS A 79 -12.34 2.73 -10.75
C LYS A 79 -11.01 2.10 -10.36
N SER A 80 -10.34 1.47 -11.31
CA SER A 80 -9.01 0.86 -11.11
C SER A 80 -7.88 1.90 -11.21
N PRO A 81 -6.78 1.73 -10.48
CA PRO A 81 -6.58 0.81 -9.38
C PRO A 81 -7.58 1.07 -8.24
N ARG A 82 -8.15 0.00 -7.66
CA ARG A 82 -9.06 0.11 -6.51
C ARG A 82 -8.37 -0.38 -5.24
N MET A 83 -8.29 0.47 -4.23
CA MET A 83 -7.79 0.10 -2.91
C MET A 83 -8.85 -0.65 -2.10
N ILE A 84 -8.44 -1.75 -1.49
CA ILE A 84 -9.20 -2.48 -0.46
C ILE A 84 -8.34 -2.50 0.81
N ASP A 85 -8.71 -1.66 1.77
CA ASP A 85 -7.94 -1.49 3.00
C ASP A 85 -8.33 -2.53 4.05
N GLU A 86 -7.30 -3.10 4.74
CA GLU A 86 -7.42 -4.13 5.77
C GLU A 86 -8.16 -5.40 5.28
N TRP A 87 -7.79 -5.88 4.08
CA TRP A 87 -8.42 -7.04 3.43
C TRP A 87 -8.47 -8.30 4.32
N GLN A 88 -7.51 -8.48 5.22
CA GLN A 88 -7.44 -9.65 6.12
C GLN A 88 -8.61 -9.74 7.12
N GLU A 89 -9.39 -8.68 7.29
CA GLU A 89 -10.62 -8.70 8.07
C GLU A 89 -11.71 -9.58 7.43
N VAL A 90 -11.60 -9.80 6.09
CA VAL A 90 -12.45 -10.69 5.30
C VAL A 90 -11.54 -11.44 4.32
N PRO A 91 -10.95 -12.59 4.72
CA PRO A 91 -9.95 -13.31 3.92
C PRO A 91 -10.42 -13.75 2.53
N GLU A 92 -11.73 -13.90 2.34
CA GLU A 92 -12.36 -14.24 1.06
C GLU A 92 -12.10 -13.19 -0.04
N LEU A 93 -11.75 -11.96 0.34
CA LEU A 93 -11.36 -10.89 -0.58
C LEU A 93 -10.10 -11.26 -1.37
N TRP A 94 -9.20 -12.06 -0.80
CA TRP A 94 -8.00 -12.53 -1.51
C TRP A 94 -8.36 -13.42 -2.70
N ASP A 95 -9.18 -14.44 -2.47
CA ASP A 95 -9.61 -15.35 -3.54
C ASP A 95 -10.50 -14.64 -4.56
N ALA A 96 -11.36 -13.72 -4.11
CA ALA A 96 -12.17 -12.89 -5.00
C ALA A 96 -11.30 -11.98 -5.88
N THR A 97 -10.24 -11.37 -5.32
CA THR A 97 -9.28 -10.55 -6.08
C THR A 97 -8.58 -11.38 -7.15
N ARG A 98 -8.09 -12.57 -6.80
CA ARG A 98 -7.47 -13.49 -7.76
C ARG A 98 -8.43 -13.82 -8.91
N ALA A 99 -9.68 -14.16 -8.59
CA ALA A 99 -10.69 -14.49 -9.59
C ALA A 99 -11.02 -13.29 -10.50
N GLU A 100 -11.05 -12.06 -9.95
CA GLU A 100 -11.28 -10.85 -10.73
C GLU A 100 -10.11 -10.55 -11.68
N VAL A 101 -8.86 -10.75 -11.23
CA VAL A 101 -7.66 -10.65 -12.09
C VAL A 101 -7.74 -11.64 -13.25
N ASP A 102 -8.05 -12.92 -12.96
CA ASP A 102 -8.17 -13.96 -13.99
C ASP A 102 -9.26 -13.61 -15.03
N LYS A 103 -10.38 -13.04 -14.56
CA LYS A 103 -11.52 -12.68 -15.43
C LYS A 103 -11.25 -11.43 -16.26
N SER A 104 -10.64 -10.41 -15.68
CA SER A 104 -10.44 -9.12 -16.36
C SER A 104 -9.33 -9.16 -17.39
N ASN A 105 -8.30 -9.99 -17.17
CA ASN A 105 -7.06 -10.05 -17.94
C ASN A 105 -6.39 -8.65 -18.09
N LYS A 106 -6.47 -7.84 -17.02
CA LYS A 106 -5.91 -6.47 -16.96
C LYS A 106 -4.90 -6.38 -15.83
N TYR A 107 -3.99 -5.42 -15.96
CA TYR A 107 -3.03 -5.06 -14.92
C TYR A 107 -3.53 -3.91 -14.06
N GLY A 108 -3.00 -3.78 -12.85
CA GLY A 108 -3.24 -2.66 -11.95
C GLY A 108 -4.69 -2.48 -11.53
N ILE A 109 -5.46 -3.55 -11.40
CA ILE A 109 -6.90 -3.40 -11.10
C ILE A 109 -7.18 -3.22 -9.61
N ILE A 110 -6.38 -3.85 -8.72
CA ILE A 110 -6.64 -3.86 -7.27
C ILE A 110 -5.34 -3.66 -6.49
N ILE A 111 -5.41 -2.86 -5.43
CA ILE A 111 -4.41 -2.71 -4.39
C ILE A 111 -5.01 -3.18 -3.07
N LEU A 112 -4.53 -4.29 -2.53
CA LEU A 112 -4.88 -4.75 -1.19
C LEU A 112 -3.92 -4.14 -0.17
N THR A 113 -4.40 -3.76 1.01
CA THR A 113 -3.53 -3.41 2.13
C THR A 113 -3.83 -4.28 3.32
N GLY A 114 -2.79 -4.64 4.07
CA GLY A 114 -2.95 -5.44 5.27
C GLY A 114 -1.76 -5.36 6.22
N SER A 115 -1.97 -5.69 7.48
CA SER A 115 -0.89 -5.85 8.44
C SER A 115 -0.10 -7.13 8.12
N SER A 116 1.20 -7.14 8.38
CA SER A 116 2.21 -8.12 7.97
C SER A 116 2.04 -9.54 8.53
N THR A 117 0.89 -9.90 9.03
CA THR A 117 0.62 -11.27 9.49
C THR A 117 -0.82 -11.66 9.20
N PRO A 118 -1.20 -11.92 7.93
CA PRO A 118 -2.41 -12.67 7.71
C PRO A 118 -2.15 -14.06 8.28
N LYS A 119 -2.87 -14.42 9.33
CA LYS A 119 -3.06 -15.84 9.63
C LYS A 119 -3.73 -16.39 8.37
N ASN A 120 -3.06 -17.27 7.63
CA ASN A 120 -3.56 -17.91 6.40
C ASN A 120 -4.86 -18.72 6.60
N LYS A 121 -5.66 -18.41 7.61
CA LYS A 121 -6.96 -19.00 7.89
C LYS A 121 -7.99 -18.35 6.97
N GLY A 122 -8.48 -19.12 6.02
CA GLY A 122 -9.55 -18.70 5.10
C GLY A 122 -9.10 -18.41 3.67
N ILE A 123 -7.80 -18.41 3.37
CA ILE A 123 -7.28 -18.30 2.00
C ILE A 123 -7.18 -19.71 1.41
N MET A 124 -7.86 -19.95 0.29
CA MET A 124 -7.84 -21.25 -0.40
C MET A 124 -6.69 -21.34 -1.42
N HIS A 125 -6.21 -20.20 -1.95
CA HIS A 125 -5.20 -20.16 -3.00
C HIS A 125 -4.10 -19.14 -2.70
N SER A 126 -2.86 -19.43 -3.10
CA SER A 126 -1.69 -18.59 -2.83
C SER A 126 -1.69 -17.23 -3.55
N GLY A 127 -2.52 -17.04 -4.57
CA GLY A 127 -2.51 -15.84 -5.41
C GLY A 127 -1.31 -15.73 -6.35
N ALA A 128 -0.43 -16.75 -6.40
CA ALA A 128 0.80 -16.72 -7.19
C ALA A 128 0.54 -16.37 -8.67
N GLY A 129 1.31 -15.41 -9.20
CA GLY A 129 1.19 -14.90 -10.56
C GLY A 129 0.00 -13.95 -10.81
N ARG A 130 -0.83 -13.65 -9.81
CA ARG A 130 -1.98 -12.72 -9.91
C ARG A 130 -1.87 -11.56 -8.93
N ILE A 131 -1.41 -11.85 -7.72
CA ILE A 131 -1.25 -10.88 -6.65
C ILE A 131 0.21 -10.89 -6.23
N VAL A 132 0.87 -9.73 -6.28
CA VAL A 132 2.26 -9.56 -5.84
C VAL A 132 2.27 -8.92 -4.46
N ASN A 133 2.98 -9.53 -3.52
CA ASN A 133 3.17 -8.98 -2.17
C ASN A 133 4.35 -8.02 -2.16
N LEU A 134 4.09 -6.79 -1.75
CA LEU A 134 5.08 -5.74 -1.54
C LEU A 134 5.19 -5.42 -0.05
N ARG A 135 6.39 -5.53 0.48
CA ARG A 135 6.64 -5.20 1.89
C ARG A 135 7.02 -3.74 2.04
N MET A 136 6.19 -2.99 2.75
CA MET A 136 6.43 -1.59 3.10
C MET A 136 7.01 -1.49 4.51
N ASN A 137 8.10 -0.74 4.65
CA ASN A 137 8.70 -0.42 5.94
C ASN A 137 8.19 0.93 6.48
N THR A 138 8.53 1.24 7.73
CA THR A 138 8.32 2.58 8.30
C THR A 138 9.08 3.62 7.48
N MET A 139 8.65 4.87 7.57
CA MET A 139 9.28 5.99 6.89
C MET A 139 10.74 6.13 7.34
N SER A 140 11.65 6.24 6.38
CA SER A 140 13.06 6.52 6.64
C SER A 140 13.28 8.02 6.88
N LEU A 141 14.42 8.38 7.47
CA LEU A 141 14.79 9.78 7.65
C LEU A 141 14.94 10.53 6.30
N TYR A 142 15.28 9.83 5.24
CA TYR A 142 15.33 10.40 3.89
C TYR A 142 13.92 10.73 3.37
N GLU A 143 12.96 9.85 3.55
CA GLU A 143 11.56 10.07 3.13
C GLU A 143 10.87 11.16 3.97
N SER A 144 11.25 11.34 5.23
CA SER A 144 10.75 12.42 6.10
C SER A 144 11.44 13.77 5.87
N ASN A 145 12.47 13.81 5.01
CA ASN A 145 13.35 14.97 4.81
C ASN A 145 14.21 15.36 6.04
N ASP A 146 14.44 14.42 6.96
CA ASP A 146 15.33 14.59 8.10
C ASP A 146 16.77 14.14 7.79
N SER A 147 16.98 13.59 6.59
CA SER A 147 18.30 13.27 6.03
C SER A 147 18.37 13.71 4.58
N SER A 148 19.44 14.36 4.20
CA SER A 148 19.72 14.76 2.82
C SER A 148 20.03 13.59 1.89
N GLY A 149 20.38 12.42 2.44
CA GLY A 149 20.81 11.25 1.67
C GLY A 149 22.14 11.43 0.93
N ILE A 150 22.90 12.48 1.23
CA ILE A 150 24.18 12.83 0.57
C ILE A 150 25.21 11.72 0.78
N ILE A 151 25.20 11.06 1.93
CA ILE A 151 26.10 9.96 2.25
C ILE A 151 25.33 8.65 2.16
N SER A 152 25.69 7.79 1.23
CA SER A 152 25.13 6.45 1.12
C SER A 152 26.08 5.40 1.67
N LEU A 153 25.53 4.30 2.20
CA LEU A 153 26.33 3.14 2.63
C LEU A 153 27.16 2.58 1.46
N HIS A 154 26.62 2.63 0.25
CA HIS A 154 27.31 2.20 -0.96
C HIS A 154 28.57 3.05 -1.22
N ASP A 155 28.49 4.36 -1.06
CA ASP A 155 29.63 5.25 -1.25
C ASP A 155 30.68 5.07 -0.17
N ILE A 156 30.25 4.84 1.08
CA ILE A 156 31.15 4.48 2.20
C ILE A 156 31.93 3.21 1.86
N LEU A 157 31.25 2.16 1.44
CA LEU A 157 31.87 0.85 1.11
C LEU A 157 32.82 0.93 -0.10
N ASN A 158 32.60 1.87 -1.02
CA ASN A 158 33.44 2.07 -2.19
C ASN A 158 34.53 3.14 -1.99
N GLY A 159 34.71 3.66 -0.77
CA GLY A 159 35.74 4.67 -0.45
C GLY A 159 35.49 6.03 -1.11
N LYS A 160 34.26 6.32 -1.53
CA LYS A 160 33.88 7.59 -2.17
C LYS A 160 33.34 8.60 -1.16
N LEU A 161 34.02 8.75 -0.04
CA LEU A 161 33.68 9.77 0.96
C LEU A 161 34.38 11.08 0.60
N GLU A 162 33.63 12.09 0.24
CA GLU A 162 34.08 13.47 0.23
C GLU A 162 33.67 14.13 1.54
N ASP A 163 34.54 14.96 2.11
CA ASP A 163 34.19 15.78 3.28
C ASP A 163 33.05 16.72 2.91
N GLN A 164 31.87 16.46 3.44
CA GLN A 164 30.68 17.29 3.20
C GLN A 164 30.24 17.94 4.51
N MET A 165 29.95 19.24 4.45
CA MET A 165 29.25 19.91 5.52
C MET A 165 27.82 19.38 5.59
N LEU A 166 27.44 18.77 6.70
CA LEU A 166 26.06 18.44 7.00
C LEU A 166 25.32 19.76 7.34
N GLU A 167 24.12 19.92 6.78
CA GLU A 167 23.24 21.02 7.23
C GLU A 167 22.87 20.81 8.69
N ASP A 168 22.84 21.89 9.46
CA ASP A 168 22.44 21.86 10.86
C ASP A 168 20.99 21.37 11.00
N VAL A 169 20.82 20.19 11.57
CA VAL A 169 19.49 19.70 11.97
C VAL A 169 19.20 20.22 13.36
N SER A 170 18.19 21.07 13.51
CA SER A 170 17.79 21.59 14.83
C SER A 170 17.23 20.46 15.70
N LEU A 171 17.63 20.42 16.97
CA LEU A 171 17.12 19.44 17.95
C LEU A 171 15.59 19.52 18.12
N GLU A 172 14.98 20.69 17.88
CA GLU A 172 13.53 20.89 17.91
C GLU A 172 12.80 20.11 16.81
N ARG A 173 13.48 19.77 15.71
CA ARG A 173 12.92 18.99 14.62
C ARG A 173 12.98 17.48 14.87
N LEU A 174 13.82 17.05 15.82
CA LEU A 174 14.01 15.64 16.18
C LEU A 174 13.18 15.23 17.42
N ALA A 175 12.56 16.15 18.12
CA ALA A 175 11.70 15.93 19.29
C ALA A 175 10.24 15.81 18.90
#